data_b40dad3226f34975eeca218a8d6e5ce3
#
_entry.id   b40dad3226f34975eeca218a8d6e5ce3
#
_cell.length_a   1.000
_cell.length_b   1.000
_cell.length_c   1.000
_cell.angle_alpha   90.00
_cell.angle_beta   90.00
_cell.angle_gamma   90.00
#
_symmetry.space_group_name_H-M   'P 1'
#
loop_
_entity.id
_entity.type
_entity.pdbx_description
1 polymer ?
#
loop_
_entity_poly.entity_id
_entity_poly.type
_entity_poly.pdbx_seq_one_letter_code
_entity_poly.pdbx_strand_id
1 'polypeptide(L)'
;MKISSRAELEHVVKLDTVALGEIRNGFVDLAEDRVVMPPILSMDVAKNNGEVDVKTAYIEGVPQFAIKVSPGFFDNPKLGLPSLNGLMILFSSQTGLRRFCWTRAI
;
A
#
# COMPACT_ATOMS: atom_id res chain seq x y z
N MET A 1 -17.66 0.10 -0.55
CA MET A 1 -16.21 -0.03 -0.25
C MET A 1 -16.04 -0.18 1.26
N LYS A 2 -15.23 -1.12 1.68
CA LYS A 2 -14.88 -1.28 3.10
C LYS A 2 -13.64 -0.47 3.45
N ILE A 3 -13.68 0.21 4.59
CA ILE A 3 -12.54 0.95 5.14
C ILE A 3 -12.13 0.27 6.44
N SER A 4 -10.84 -0.05 6.58
CA SER A 4 -10.31 -0.68 7.78
C SER A 4 -9.11 0.09 8.31
N SER A 5 -9.03 0.20 9.63
CA SER A 5 -7.89 0.79 10.31
C SER A 5 -6.77 -0.24 10.51
N ARG A 6 -5.59 0.25 10.86
CA ARG A 6 -4.47 -0.62 11.25
C ARG A 6 -4.86 -1.57 12.39
N ALA A 7 -5.53 -1.04 13.40
CA ALA A 7 -5.94 -1.82 14.57
C ALA A 7 -6.85 -2.99 14.18
N GLU A 8 -7.81 -2.76 13.28
CA GLU A 8 -8.70 -3.80 12.78
C GLU A 8 -7.93 -4.88 12.01
N LEU A 9 -6.97 -4.47 11.15
CA LEU A 9 -6.18 -5.42 10.37
C LEU A 9 -5.23 -6.25 11.23
N GLU A 10 -4.68 -5.70 12.28
CA GLU A 10 -3.80 -6.43 13.20
C GLU A 10 -4.48 -7.62 13.88
N HIS A 11 -5.80 -7.59 14.00
CA HIS A 11 -6.57 -8.72 14.54
C HIS A 11 -6.73 -9.89 13.56
N VAL A 12 -6.68 -9.64 12.26
CA VAL A 12 -7.00 -10.64 11.23
C VAL A 12 -5.81 -11.01 10.35
N VAL A 13 -4.88 -10.09 10.15
CA VAL A 13 -3.70 -10.32 9.29
C VAL A 13 -2.54 -10.81 10.14
N LYS A 14 -2.00 -11.97 9.79
CA LYS A 14 -0.85 -12.57 10.47
C LYS A 14 0.22 -12.95 9.45
N LEU A 15 1.49 -12.81 9.85
CA LEU A 15 2.62 -13.30 9.05
C LEU A 15 2.79 -14.79 9.33
N ASP A 16 1.95 -15.59 8.70
CA ASP A 16 1.99 -17.03 8.78
C ASP A 16 2.54 -17.65 7.48
N THR A 17 2.50 -18.98 7.37
CA THR A 17 3.01 -19.68 6.19
C THR A 17 2.19 -19.38 4.93
N VAL A 18 0.90 -19.08 5.06
CA VAL A 18 0.06 -18.69 3.94
C VAL A 18 0.50 -17.32 3.41
N ALA A 19 0.71 -16.35 4.30
CA ALA A 19 1.21 -15.03 3.92
C ALA A 19 2.58 -15.10 3.25
N LEU A 20 3.50 -15.90 3.79
CA LEU A 20 4.82 -16.12 3.19
C LEU A 20 4.72 -16.73 1.79
N GLY A 21 3.81 -17.68 1.59
CA GLY A 21 3.55 -18.29 0.29
C GLY A 21 3.05 -17.27 -0.74
N GLU A 22 2.16 -16.38 -0.35
CA GLU A 22 1.64 -15.32 -1.22
C GLU A 22 2.74 -14.33 -1.61
N ILE A 23 3.60 -13.94 -0.67
CA ILE A 23 4.74 -13.05 -0.94
C ILE A 23 5.73 -13.73 -1.90
N ARG A 24 6.03 -15.01 -1.68
CA ARG A 24 6.88 -15.79 -2.57
C ARG A 24 6.32 -15.83 -3.98
N ASN A 25 5.03 -16.10 -4.13
CA ASN A 25 4.36 -16.11 -5.42
C ASN A 25 4.45 -14.75 -6.11
N GLY A 26 4.34 -13.66 -5.37
CA GLY A 26 4.52 -12.31 -5.90
C GLY A 26 5.91 -12.08 -6.48
N PHE A 27 6.96 -12.54 -5.81
CA PHE A 27 8.33 -12.45 -6.33
C PHE A 27 8.54 -13.33 -7.56
N VAL A 28 7.95 -14.52 -7.60
CA VAL A 28 7.99 -15.39 -8.79
C VAL A 28 7.28 -14.71 -9.96
N ASP A 29 6.11 -14.12 -9.74
CA ASP A 29 5.37 -13.40 -10.76
C ASP A 29 6.18 -12.21 -11.31
N LEU A 30 6.87 -11.50 -10.44
CA LEU A 30 7.75 -10.40 -10.84
C LEU A 30 8.92 -10.90 -11.70
N ALA A 31 9.55 -12.00 -11.29
CA ALA A 31 10.67 -12.61 -12.02
C ALA A 31 10.25 -13.17 -13.38
N GLU A 32 9.01 -13.64 -13.51
CA GLU A 32 8.45 -14.18 -14.74
C GLU A 32 7.72 -13.14 -15.60
N ASP A 33 7.87 -11.86 -15.27
CA ASP A 33 7.33 -10.74 -16.03
C ASP A 33 5.79 -10.72 -16.12
N ARG A 34 5.12 -11.18 -15.09
CA ARG A 34 3.65 -11.15 -14.96
C ARG A 34 3.16 -9.95 -14.16
N VAL A 35 4.04 -9.00 -13.86
CA VAL A 35 3.72 -7.81 -13.04
C VAL A 35 3.86 -6.56 -13.89
N VAL A 36 2.84 -5.72 -13.86
CA VAL A 36 2.91 -4.36 -14.37
C VAL A 36 3.17 -3.45 -13.17
N MET A 37 4.37 -2.87 -13.12
CA MET A 37 4.78 -2.01 -12.02
C MET A 37 5.36 -0.70 -12.58
N PRO A 38 4.55 0.37 -12.67
CA PRO A 38 5.03 1.67 -13.09
C PRO A 38 6.09 2.24 -12.14
N PRO A 39 6.92 3.19 -12.59
CA PRO A 39 7.82 3.90 -11.71
C PRO A 39 7.08 4.55 -10.54
N ILE A 40 7.76 4.65 -9.40
CA ILE A 40 7.21 5.30 -8.21
C ILE A 40 7.03 6.78 -8.50
N LEU A 41 5.85 7.32 -8.22
CA LEU A 41 5.62 8.75 -8.20
C LEU A 41 6.10 9.29 -6.86
N SER A 42 7.04 10.23 -6.88
CA SER A 42 7.60 10.83 -5.68
C SER A 42 7.48 12.34 -5.77
N MET A 43 7.01 12.96 -4.69
CA MET A 43 6.83 14.40 -4.61
C MET A 43 7.44 14.92 -3.30
N ASP A 44 8.36 15.88 -3.41
CA ASP A 44 8.94 16.54 -2.25
C ASP A 44 8.03 17.67 -1.77
N VAL A 45 7.82 17.71 -0.46
CA VAL A 45 7.21 18.83 0.25
C VAL A 45 8.30 19.45 1.14
N ALA A 46 9.34 19.98 0.50
CA ALA A 46 10.58 20.37 1.17
C ALA A 46 10.39 21.40 2.28
N LYS A 47 9.48 22.34 2.10
CA LYS A 47 9.17 23.36 3.11
C LYS A 47 8.78 22.78 4.47
N ASN A 48 8.16 21.60 4.47
CA ASN A 48 7.65 20.95 5.68
C ASN A 48 8.41 19.65 5.99
N ASN A 49 9.60 19.48 5.43
CA ASN A 49 10.43 18.29 5.61
C ASN A 49 9.64 17.01 5.34
N GLY A 50 8.88 17.00 4.25
CA GLY A 50 8.01 15.92 3.87
C GLY A 50 8.27 15.41 2.45
N GLU A 51 7.84 14.20 2.21
CA GLU A 51 7.76 13.61 0.87
C GLU A 51 6.54 12.71 0.79
N VAL A 52 6.03 12.55 -0.42
CA VAL A 52 4.89 11.65 -0.69
C VAL A 52 5.29 10.71 -1.81
N ASP A 53 5.21 9.40 -1.53
CA ASP A 53 5.41 8.36 -2.53
C ASP A 53 4.09 7.69 -2.86
N VAL A 54 3.85 7.46 -4.14
CA VAL A 54 2.70 6.70 -4.63
C VAL A 54 3.22 5.51 -5.42
N LYS A 55 2.80 4.32 -5.00
CA LYS A 55 3.21 3.06 -5.62
C LYS A 55 1.99 2.27 -6.05
N THR A 56 2.08 1.64 -7.21
CA THR A 56 1.05 0.73 -7.68
C THR A 56 1.69 -0.44 -8.43
N ALA A 57 0.98 -1.56 -8.43
CA ALA A 57 1.36 -2.72 -9.22
C ALA A 57 0.13 -3.57 -9.52
N TYR A 58 0.15 -4.22 -10.67
CA TYR A 58 -0.83 -5.21 -11.06
C TYR A 58 -0.13 -6.52 -11.37
N ILE A 59 -0.64 -7.61 -10.80
CA ILE A 59 -0.17 -8.98 -11.09
C ILE A 59 -1.23 -9.67 -11.95
N GLU A 60 -0.83 -10.16 -13.11
CA GLU A 60 -1.75 -10.89 -14.00
C GLU A 60 -2.41 -12.07 -13.27
N GLY A 61 -3.72 -12.21 -13.45
CA GLY A 61 -4.50 -13.26 -12.81
C GLY A 61 -5.00 -12.94 -11.41
N VAL A 62 -4.50 -11.87 -10.78
CA VAL A 62 -5.01 -11.43 -9.48
C VAL A 62 -6.22 -10.52 -9.68
N PRO A 63 -7.33 -10.77 -8.96
CA PRO A 63 -8.58 -10.06 -9.21
C PRO A 63 -8.58 -8.60 -8.71
N GLN A 64 -7.54 -8.18 -8.02
CA GLN A 64 -7.43 -6.81 -7.49
C GLN A 64 -6.02 -6.27 -7.73
N PHE A 65 -5.93 -4.95 -7.84
CA PHE A 65 -4.66 -4.23 -7.77
C PHE A 65 -4.70 -3.19 -6.67
N ALA A 66 -3.54 -2.77 -6.21
CA ALA A 66 -3.40 -1.84 -5.09
C ALA A 66 -2.76 -0.53 -5.53
N ILE A 67 -3.19 0.57 -4.93
CA ILE A 67 -2.47 1.84 -4.95
C ILE A 67 -2.14 2.19 -3.50
N LYS A 68 -0.86 2.41 -3.23
CA LYS A 68 -0.35 2.78 -1.93
C LYS A 68 0.11 4.23 -1.96
N VAL A 69 -0.39 5.04 -1.05
CA VAL A 69 0.05 6.42 -0.84
C VAL A 69 0.80 6.47 0.49
N SER A 70 2.04 6.95 0.46
CA SER A 70 2.91 6.98 1.63
C SER A 70 3.48 8.38 1.84
N PRO A 71 2.75 9.27 2.53
CA PRO A 71 3.32 10.54 2.97
C PRO A 71 4.25 10.33 4.16
N GLY A 72 5.44 10.92 4.11
CA GLY A 72 6.40 10.93 5.20
C GLY A 72 6.74 12.36 5.56
N PHE A 73 6.40 12.77 6.78
CA PHE A 73 6.67 14.10 7.31
C PHE A 73 7.53 13.96 8.56
N PHE A 74 8.82 14.22 8.41
CA PHE A 74 9.84 13.80 9.37
C PHE A 74 9.94 14.68 10.63
N ASP A 75 9.27 15.82 10.63
CA ASP A 75 9.14 16.67 11.82
C ASP A 75 7.90 16.36 12.68
N ASN A 76 7.06 15.45 12.22
CA ASN A 76 5.83 15.06 12.93
C ASN A 76 6.06 14.58 14.37
N PRO A 77 7.13 13.84 14.70
CA PRO A 77 7.38 13.45 16.09
C PRO A 77 7.48 14.62 17.05
N LYS A 78 7.95 15.78 16.60
CA LYS A 78 7.99 17.01 17.42
C LYS A 78 6.59 17.52 17.78
N LEU A 79 5.58 17.11 17.00
CA LEU A 79 4.18 17.48 17.20
C LEU A 79 3.39 16.34 17.89
N GLY A 80 4.04 15.27 18.27
CA GLY A 80 3.36 14.09 18.81
C GLY A 80 2.62 13.27 17.76
N LEU A 81 2.95 13.43 16.48
CA LEU A 81 2.33 12.73 15.36
C LEU A 81 3.28 11.70 14.76
N PRO A 82 2.77 10.61 14.15
CA PRO A 82 3.64 9.67 13.46
C PRO A 82 4.23 10.30 12.19
N SER A 83 5.46 9.92 11.86
CA SER A 83 6.14 10.40 10.65
C SER A 83 5.51 9.87 9.39
N LEU A 84 5.04 8.63 9.38
CA LEU A 84 4.48 7.96 8.22
C LEU A 84 2.98 7.76 8.41
N ASN A 85 2.20 8.25 7.44
CA ASN A 85 0.75 8.14 7.43
C ASN A 85 0.34 7.56 6.09
N GLY A 86 0.10 6.26 6.06
CA GLY A 86 -0.14 5.52 4.83
C GLY A 86 -1.60 5.22 4.56
N LEU A 87 -1.89 5.08 3.29
CA LEU A 87 -3.20 4.70 2.77
C LEU A 87 -2.98 3.69 1.65
N MET A 88 -3.75 2.60 1.65
CA MET A 88 -3.76 1.64 0.56
C MET A 88 -5.19 1.40 0.12
N ILE A 89 -5.42 1.46 -1.18
CA ILE A 89 -6.73 1.19 -1.77
C ILE A 89 -6.59 -0.02 -2.72
N LEU A 90 -7.53 -0.95 -2.59
CA LEU A 90 -7.67 -2.07 -3.52
C LEU A 90 -8.81 -1.79 -4.49
N PHE A 91 -8.55 -2.05 -5.75
CA PHE A 91 -9.50 -1.92 -6.84
C PHE A 91 -9.69 -3.26 -7.54
N SER A 92 -10.88 -3.49 -8.09
CA SER A 92 -11.10 -4.61 -8.99
C SER A 92 -10.24 -4.43 -10.24
N SER A 93 -9.46 -5.45 -10.60
CA SER A 93 -8.70 -5.42 -11.85
C SER A 93 -9.54 -5.66 -13.10
N GLN A 94 -10.82 -6.01 -12.95
CA GLN A 94 -11.76 -6.16 -14.06
C GLN A 94 -12.58 -4.91 -14.35
N THR A 95 -12.97 -4.18 -13.32
CA THR A 95 -13.92 -3.06 -13.43
C THR A 95 -13.36 -1.72 -12.97
N GLY A 96 -12.24 -1.72 -12.24
CA GLY A 96 -11.71 -0.51 -11.61
C GLY A 96 -12.53 -0.01 -10.43
N LEU A 97 -13.52 -0.77 -9.97
CA LEU A 97 -14.30 -0.37 -8.79
C LEU A 97 -13.47 -0.52 -7.52
N ARG A 98 -13.65 0.44 -6.62
CA ARG A 98 -13.01 0.42 -5.29
C ARG A 98 -13.58 -0.73 -4.47
N ARG A 99 -12.72 -1.52 -3.88
CA ARG A 99 -13.09 -2.70 -3.09
C ARG A 99 -12.81 -2.54 -1.61
N PHE A 100 -11.66 -1.94 -1.28
CA PHE A 100 -11.17 -1.89 0.09
C PHE A 100 -10.22 -0.70 0.25
N CYS A 101 -10.24 -0.08 1.42
CA CYS A 101 -9.29 0.95 1.79
C CYS A 101 -8.72 0.63 3.17
N TRP A 102 -7.41 0.65 3.28
CA TRP A 102 -6.70 0.54 4.55
C TRP A 102 -6.03 1.86 4.88
N THR A 103 -6.17 2.30 6.11
CA THR A 103 -5.52 3.50 6.61
C THR A 103 -4.72 3.20 7.86
N ARG A 104 -3.58 3.83 8.01
CA ARG A 104 -2.74 3.64 9.18
C ARG A 104 -3.18 4.50 10.36
N ALA A 105 -3.54 5.73 10.11
CA ALA A 105 -3.80 6.70 11.16
C ALA A 105 -5.13 7.40 10.93
N ILE A 106 -6.03 7.10 11.74
CA ILE A 106 -7.26 7.87 11.93
C ILE A 106 -7.60 7.84 13.39
#